data_99f30e50272063061aca40768f8da1c2
#
_entry.id   99f30e50272063061aca40768f8da1c2
#
_cell.length_a   1.000
_cell.length_b   1.000
_cell.length_c   1.000
_cell.angle_alpha   90.00
_cell.angle_beta   90.00
_cell.angle_gamma   90.00
#
_symmetry.space_group_name_H-M   'P 1'
#
loop_
_entity.id
_entity.type
_entity.pdbx_description
1 polymer ?
#
loop_
_entity_poly.entity_id
_entity_poly.type
_entity_poly.pdbx_seq_one_letter_code
_entity_poly.pdbx_strand_id
1 'polypeptide(L)'
;MSSTDRLVEDAENEWLEIWVAGPGDKRSDPLNPGNSAPDLELLDHTGTPRKLSSFWSDGPALLMFWRHFGCGCGLDRASRLSEEYADYLDAGINPVIIGQGEPERAAEYREKYDISCPILCDPEYTVYSAYGLGNFGLEQVLYDAPEETWCHSKEIGLDFQEARRAIDRPLVDNPWMSTGEFLVDSSGTVRTTY
;
A
#
# COMPACT_ATOMS: atom_id res chain seq x y z
N MET A 1 -21.15 12.13 -11.30
CA MET A 1 -20.19 11.41 -10.49
C MET A 1 -19.88 10.09 -11.17
N SER A 2 -18.64 9.84 -11.52
CA SER A 2 -18.20 8.58 -12.14
C SER A 2 -18.33 7.41 -11.15
N SER A 3 -18.14 6.17 -11.64
CA SER A 3 -18.04 5.00 -10.75
C SER A 3 -16.88 5.15 -9.77
N THR A 4 -15.75 5.62 -10.26
CA THR A 4 -14.54 5.81 -9.46
C THR A 4 -14.66 6.96 -8.46
N ASP A 5 -15.36 8.06 -8.80
CA ASP A 5 -15.61 9.13 -7.83
C ASP A 5 -16.33 8.60 -6.58
N ARG A 6 -17.28 7.65 -6.75
CA ARG A 6 -17.98 7.01 -5.63
C ARG A 6 -17.07 6.11 -4.82
N LEU A 7 -16.19 5.35 -5.48
CA LEU A 7 -15.22 4.51 -4.80
C LEU A 7 -14.27 5.35 -3.94
N VAL A 8 -13.84 6.52 -4.43
CA VAL A 8 -13.01 7.44 -3.66
C VAL A 8 -13.77 8.02 -2.46
N GLU A 9 -15.03 8.44 -2.64
CA GLU A 9 -15.86 8.95 -1.54
C GLU A 9 -16.10 7.89 -0.47
N ASP A 10 -16.40 6.65 -0.88
CA ASP A 10 -16.59 5.53 0.04
C ASP A 10 -15.29 5.22 0.79
N ALA A 11 -14.16 5.22 0.11
CA ALA A 11 -12.84 4.99 0.72
C ALA A 11 -12.39 6.13 1.67
N GLU A 12 -12.78 7.38 1.39
CA GLU A 12 -12.55 8.50 2.33
C GLU A 12 -13.42 8.39 3.59
N ASN A 13 -14.67 7.92 3.44
CA ASN A 13 -15.54 7.67 4.59
C ASN A 13 -15.00 6.53 5.45
N GLU A 14 -14.56 5.43 4.83
CA GLU A 14 -13.91 4.32 5.53
C GLU A 14 -12.63 4.79 6.24
N TRP A 15 -11.79 5.58 5.57
CA TRP A 15 -10.60 6.17 6.19
C TRP A 15 -10.94 6.93 7.48
N LEU A 16 -12.01 7.76 7.45
CA LEU A 16 -12.41 8.56 8.61
C LEU A 16 -12.90 7.69 9.76
N GLU A 17 -13.66 6.62 9.47
CA GLU A 17 -14.11 5.67 10.48
C GLU A 17 -12.93 4.96 11.15
N ILE A 18 -11.99 4.46 10.34
CA ILE A 18 -10.77 3.79 10.83
C ILE A 18 -9.86 4.77 11.57
N TRP A 19 -9.75 6.02 11.10
CA TRP A 19 -9.01 7.08 11.80
C TRP A 19 -9.55 7.31 13.21
N VAL A 20 -10.85 7.48 13.34
CA VAL A 20 -11.53 7.72 14.62
C VAL A 20 -11.43 6.52 15.56
N ALA A 21 -11.51 5.30 15.01
CA ALA A 21 -11.32 4.07 15.79
C ALA A 21 -9.90 3.92 16.35
N GLY A 22 -8.92 4.53 15.70
CA GLY A 22 -7.50 4.41 16.05
C GLY A 22 -6.86 3.12 15.54
N PRO A 23 -5.55 2.97 15.75
CA PRO A 23 -4.83 1.78 15.31
C PRO A 23 -5.33 0.55 16.08
N GLY A 24 -5.63 -0.52 15.35
CA GLY A 24 -5.95 -1.82 15.96
C GLY A 24 -4.78 -2.41 16.74
N ASP A 25 -5.04 -3.46 17.51
CA ASP A 25 -4.04 -4.10 18.37
C ASP A 25 -2.98 -4.91 17.62
N LYS A 26 -3.29 -5.34 16.39
CA LYS A 26 -2.36 -6.16 15.60
C LYS A 26 -1.20 -5.30 15.10
N ARG A 27 -0.06 -5.42 15.76
CA ARG A 27 1.20 -4.80 15.33
C ARG A 27 1.86 -5.62 14.24
N SER A 28 2.71 -4.95 13.45
CA SER A 28 3.51 -5.62 12.43
C SER A 28 4.57 -6.53 13.06
N ASP A 29 4.66 -7.72 12.52
CA ASP A 29 5.71 -8.72 12.75
C ASP A 29 6.10 -9.31 11.38
N PRO A 30 6.84 -8.54 10.55
CA PRO A 30 7.12 -8.88 9.17
C PRO A 30 7.89 -10.19 9.05
N LEU A 31 7.65 -10.90 7.94
CA LEU A 31 8.43 -12.09 7.60
C LEU A 31 9.92 -11.80 7.58
N ASN A 32 10.69 -12.70 8.16
CA ASN A 32 12.13 -12.61 8.21
C ASN A 32 12.80 -13.25 6.98
N PRO A 33 14.03 -12.84 6.62
CA PRO A 33 14.82 -13.55 5.63
C PRO A 33 14.94 -15.04 5.97
N GLY A 34 14.72 -15.89 4.95
CA GLY A 34 14.65 -17.33 5.09
C GLY A 34 13.25 -17.91 5.24
N ASN A 35 12.23 -17.09 5.53
CA ASN A 35 10.85 -17.57 5.52
C ASN A 35 10.37 -17.82 4.08
N SER A 36 9.42 -18.76 3.93
CA SER A 36 8.69 -18.92 2.66
C SER A 36 7.73 -17.76 2.45
N ALA A 37 7.76 -17.16 1.27
CA ALA A 37 6.81 -16.13 0.87
C ALA A 37 5.42 -16.76 0.64
N PRO A 38 4.36 -16.25 1.29
CA PRO A 38 3.00 -16.69 1.02
C PRO A 38 2.61 -16.47 -0.45
N ASP A 39 2.10 -17.51 -1.12
CA ASP A 39 1.63 -17.44 -2.51
C ASP A 39 0.11 -17.32 -2.54
N LEU A 40 -0.38 -16.10 -2.58
CA LEU A 40 -1.80 -15.77 -2.65
C LEU A 40 -2.15 -15.17 -4.01
N GLU A 41 -3.44 -15.16 -4.35
CA GLU A 41 -3.94 -14.55 -5.57
C GLU A 41 -4.66 -13.23 -5.25
N LEU A 42 -4.32 -12.18 -6.01
CA LEU A 42 -4.94 -10.87 -5.96
C LEU A 42 -5.36 -10.44 -7.37
N LEU A 43 -6.30 -9.53 -7.48
CA LEU A 43 -6.55 -8.82 -8.73
C LEU A 43 -5.45 -7.77 -8.96
N ASP A 44 -4.99 -7.63 -10.20
CA ASP A 44 -4.15 -6.50 -10.56
C ASP A 44 -5.01 -5.26 -10.93
N HIS A 45 -4.36 -4.13 -11.18
CA HIS A 45 -5.00 -2.87 -11.58
C HIS A 45 -5.85 -2.96 -12.87
N THR A 46 -5.77 -4.07 -13.62
CA THR A 46 -6.64 -4.34 -14.79
C THR A 46 -7.85 -5.23 -14.44
N GLY A 47 -7.96 -5.65 -13.17
CA GLY A 47 -8.95 -6.62 -12.72
C GLY A 47 -8.61 -8.07 -13.07
N THR A 48 -7.37 -8.35 -13.50
CA THR A 48 -6.92 -9.70 -13.84
C THR A 48 -6.37 -10.42 -12.61
N PRO A 49 -6.82 -11.66 -12.29
CA PRO A 49 -6.27 -12.44 -11.18
C PRO A 49 -4.79 -12.77 -11.42
N ARG A 50 -3.95 -12.54 -10.43
CA ARG A 50 -2.52 -12.81 -10.45
C ARG A 50 -2.08 -13.49 -9.17
N LYS A 51 -1.41 -14.63 -9.30
CA LYS A 51 -0.71 -15.24 -8.16
C LYS A 51 0.59 -14.49 -7.89
N LEU A 52 0.93 -14.30 -6.62
CA LEU A 52 2.19 -13.67 -6.25
C LEU A 52 3.40 -14.42 -6.80
N SER A 53 3.34 -15.77 -6.81
CA SER A 53 4.40 -16.61 -7.38
C SER A 53 4.69 -16.34 -8.85
N SER A 54 3.75 -15.81 -9.62
CA SER A 54 3.98 -15.44 -11.01
C SER A 54 5.01 -14.32 -11.19
N PHE A 55 5.30 -13.55 -10.13
CA PHE A 55 6.26 -12.46 -10.17
C PHE A 55 7.69 -12.91 -9.85
N TRP A 56 7.86 -14.05 -9.17
CA TRP A 56 9.19 -14.59 -8.84
C TRP A 56 9.51 -15.93 -9.52
N SER A 57 8.63 -16.46 -10.38
CA SER A 57 8.88 -17.73 -11.09
C SER A 57 10.09 -17.70 -12.04
N ASP A 58 10.34 -16.57 -12.67
CA ASP A 58 11.38 -16.38 -13.68
C ASP A 58 12.58 -15.55 -13.19
N GLY A 59 12.55 -15.09 -11.94
CA GLY A 59 13.57 -14.27 -11.31
C GLY A 59 13.06 -13.69 -10.01
N PRO A 60 13.91 -13.05 -9.18
CA PRO A 60 13.46 -12.48 -7.93
C PRO A 60 12.40 -11.37 -8.13
N ALA A 61 11.47 -11.28 -7.20
CA ALA A 61 10.49 -10.21 -7.16
C ALA A 61 10.72 -9.27 -5.96
N LEU A 62 10.56 -7.98 -6.17
CA LEU A 62 10.48 -6.98 -5.11
C LEU A 62 9.01 -6.65 -4.85
N LEU A 63 8.46 -7.17 -3.77
CA LEU A 63 7.10 -6.90 -3.33
C LEU A 63 7.10 -5.66 -2.46
N MET A 64 6.39 -4.61 -2.89
CA MET A 64 6.33 -3.32 -2.20
C MET A 64 4.91 -3.09 -1.68
N PHE A 65 4.71 -3.26 -0.39
CA PHE A 65 3.45 -3.01 0.29
C PHE A 65 3.31 -1.52 0.60
N TRP A 66 2.37 -0.85 -0.04
CA TRP A 66 2.13 0.56 0.15
C TRP A 66 1.10 0.81 1.24
N ARG A 67 1.25 1.92 1.95
CA ARG A 67 0.39 2.25 3.07
C ARG A 67 -1.05 2.52 2.62
N HIS A 68 -1.23 3.47 1.71
CA HIS A 68 -2.50 3.79 1.05
C HIS A 68 -2.23 4.73 -0.13
N PHE A 69 -3.13 4.80 -1.08
CA PHE A 69 -2.91 5.58 -2.30
C PHE A 69 -2.84 7.11 -2.08
N GLY A 70 -3.39 7.65 -1.00
CA GLY A 70 -3.26 9.06 -0.63
C GLY A 70 -1.95 9.43 0.09
N CYS A 71 -1.10 8.46 0.48
CA CYS A 71 0.12 8.72 1.24
C CYS A 71 1.21 9.44 0.42
N GLY A 72 1.85 10.44 1.04
CA GLY A 72 3.00 11.13 0.43
C GLY A 72 4.21 10.24 0.20
N CYS A 73 4.46 9.29 1.11
CA CYS A 73 5.54 8.32 0.98
C CYS A 73 5.37 7.42 -0.25
N GLY A 74 4.13 7.01 -0.56
CA GLY A 74 3.84 6.26 -1.76
C GLY A 74 4.15 7.03 -3.04
N LEU A 75 3.83 8.33 -3.10
CA LEU A 75 4.13 9.17 -4.25
C LEU A 75 5.63 9.37 -4.46
N ASP A 76 6.39 9.61 -3.40
CA ASP A 76 7.85 9.73 -3.50
C ASP A 76 8.47 8.41 -3.97
N ARG A 77 7.97 7.28 -3.46
CA ARG A 77 8.41 5.95 -3.89
C ARG A 77 8.00 5.67 -5.34
N ALA A 78 6.80 6.08 -5.77
CA ALA A 78 6.33 5.94 -7.15
C ALA A 78 7.22 6.71 -8.14
N SER A 79 7.55 7.96 -7.81
CA SER A 79 8.43 8.79 -8.65
C SER A 79 9.79 8.14 -8.84
N ARG A 80 10.42 7.70 -7.74
CA ARG A 80 11.71 6.99 -7.82
C ARG A 80 11.60 5.67 -8.58
N LEU A 81 10.53 4.91 -8.35
CA LEU A 81 10.32 3.64 -9.04
C LEU A 81 10.17 3.82 -10.55
N SER A 82 9.51 4.90 -11.01
CA SER A 82 9.39 5.18 -12.45
C SER A 82 10.75 5.43 -13.09
N GLU A 83 11.68 6.06 -12.38
CA GLU A 83 13.06 6.28 -12.84
C GLU A 83 13.91 4.99 -12.78
N GLU A 84 13.72 4.18 -11.74
CA GLU A 84 14.53 2.99 -11.44
C GLU A 84 13.99 1.70 -12.09
N TYR A 85 12.76 1.72 -12.66
CA TYR A 85 12.07 0.50 -13.08
C TYR A 85 12.85 -0.33 -14.11
N ALA A 86 13.46 0.36 -15.09
CA ALA A 86 14.28 -0.30 -16.09
C ALA A 86 15.52 -0.97 -15.47
N ASP A 87 16.13 -0.33 -14.48
CA ASP A 87 17.33 -0.87 -13.80
C ASP A 87 16.97 -2.13 -12.99
N TYR A 88 15.77 -2.17 -12.37
CA TYR A 88 15.29 -3.40 -11.71
C TYR A 88 15.13 -4.55 -12.71
N LEU A 89 14.49 -4.29 -13.86
CA LEU A 89 14.28 -5.31 -14.88
C LEU A 89 15.62 -5.78 -15.49
N ASP A 90 16.55 -4.88 -15.74
CA ASP A 90 17.88 -5.20 -16.25
C ASP A 90 18.70 -6.02 -15.23
N ALA A 91 18.47 -5.82 -13.94
CA ALA A 91 19.01 -6.65 -12.86
C ALA A 91 18.26 -7.99 -12.68
N GLY A 92 17.23 -8.26 -13.50
CA GLY A 92 16.39 -9.45 -13.42
C GLY A 92 15.44 -9.48 -12.21
N ILE A 93 15.15 -8.32 -11.62
CA ILE A 93 14.22 -8.18 -10.48
C ILE A 93 12.87 -7.67 -11.00
N ASN A 94 11.78 -8.29 -10.59
CA ASN A 94 10.42 -7.90 -10.95
C ASN A 94 9.78 -7.09 -9.81
N PRO A 95 9.73 -5.74 -9.87
CA PRO A 95 9.04 -4.95 -8.86
C PRO A 95 7.52 -5.02 -9.07
N VAL A 96 6.79 -5.15 -7.98
CA VAL A 96 5.33 -5.13 -7.94
C VAL A 96 4.85 -4.40 -6.69
N ILE A 97 3.87 -3.52 -6.86
CA ILE A 97 3.22 -2.81 -5.77
C ILE A 97 2.03 -3.64 -5.28
N ILE A 98 1.82 -3.70 -3.98
CA ILE A 98 0.62 -4.22 -3.35
C ILE A 98 -0.03 -3.05 -2.61
N GLY A 99 -1.25 -2.70 -3.03
CA GLY A 99 -2.01 -1.57 -2.49
C GLY A 99 -3.31 -2.03 -1.85
N GLN A 100 -3.90 -1.17 -1.03
CA GLN A 100 -5.12 -1.47 -0.28
C GLN A 100 -6.41 -1.26 -1.10
N GLY A 101 -6.34 -0.56 -2.24
CA GLY A 101 -7.51 -0.19 -3.03
C GLY A 101 -7.97 -1.25 -4.01
N GLU A 102 -9.13 -1.01 -4.62
CA GLU A 102 -9.71 -1.83 -5.68
C GLU A 102 -9.00 -1.58 -7.02
N PRO A 103 -9.17 -2.48 -8.01
CA PRO A 103 -8.53 -2.38 -9.33
C PRO A 103 -8.77 -1.03 -10.02
N GLU A 104 -9.99 -0.48 -9.96
CA GLU A 104 -10.35 0.77 -10.60
C GLU A 104 -9.55 1.95 -10.03
N ARG A 105 -9.45 2.06 -8.70
CA ARG A 105 -8.66 3.10 -8.03
C ARG A 105 -7.17 2.90 -8.26
N ALA A 106 -6.70 1.66 -8.28
CA ALA A 106 -5.31 1.34 -8.58
C ALA A 106 -4.93 1.72 -10.01
N ALA A 107 -5.82 1.49 -10.98
CA ALA A 107 -5.61 1.88 -12.38
C ALA A 107 -5.50 3.40 -12.55
N GLU A 108 -6.43 4.16 -11.95
CA GLU A 108 -6.37 5.63 -11.98
C GLU A 108 -5.12 6.19 -11.29
N TYR A 109 -4.76 5.62 -10.14
CA TYR A 109 -3.55 6.02 -9.42
C TYR A 109 -2.30 5.75 -10.25
N ARG A 110 -2.24 4.58 -10.89
CA ARG A 110 -1.15 4.18 -11.78
C ARG A 110 -1.00 5.13 -12.97
N GLU A 111 -2.11 5.49 -13.61
CA GLU A 111 -2.14 6.43 -14.73
C GLU A 111 -1.75 7.84 -14.27
N LYS A 112 -2.35 8.34 -13.19
CA LYS A 112 -2.13 9.69 -12.65
C LYS A 112 -0.65 9.96 -12.32
N TYR A 113 0.08 8.95 -11.83
CA TYR A 113 1.47 9.09 -11.37
C TYR A 113 2.48 8.37 -12.26
N ASP A 114 2.08 7.97 -13.47
CA ASP A 114 2.93 7.31 -14.48
C ASP A 114 3.74 6.12 -13.91
N ILE A 115 3.06 5.27 -13.13
CA ILE A 115 3.68 4.12 -12.49
C ILE A 115 3.82 2.99 -13.51
N SER A 116 5.06 2.57 -13.81
CA SER A 116 5.34 1.55 -14.82
C SER A 116 5.08 0.12 -14.33
N CYS A 117 5.29 -0.17 -13.05
CA CYS A 117 5.12 -1.53 -12.52
C CYS A 117 3.66 -1.91 -12.29
N PRO A 118 3.35 -3.23 -12.21
CA PRO A 118 2.03 -3.71 -11.82
C PRO A 118 1.64 -3.28 -10.40
N ILE A 119 0.36 -3.02 -10.20
CA ILE A 119 -0.23 -2.82 -8.86
C ILE A 119 -1.22 -3.96 -8.63
N LEU A 120 -1.05 -4.68 -7.53
CA LEU A 120 -1.99 -5.68 -7.02
C LEU A 120 -2.86 -5.06 -5.93
N CYS A 121 -4.10 -5.50 -5.84
CA CYS A 121 -5.15 -4.93 -5.01
C CYS A 121 -5.52 -5.89 -3.87
N ASP A 122 -5.30 -5.46 -2.63
CA ASP A 122 -5.59 -6.25 -1.41
C ASP A 122 -6.51 -5.44 -0.46
N PRO A 123 -7.76 -5.13 -0.86
CA PRO A 123 -8.68 -4.36 -0.04
C PRO A 123 -9.04 -5.06 1.28
N GLU A 124 -8.92 -6.38 1.34
CA GLU A 124 -9.21 -7.19 2.52
C GLU A 124 -7.99 -7.42 3.45
N TYR A 125 -6.83 -6.82 3.13
CA TYR A 125 -5.56 -6.96 3.88
C TYR A 125 -5.11 -8.42 4.09
N THR A 126 -5.51 -9.31 3.21
CA THR A 126 -5.20 -10.75 3.29
C THR A 126 -3.71 -11.01 3.10
N VAL A 127 -3.12 -10.39 2.07
CA VAL A 127 -1.70 -10.52 1.75
C VAL A 127 -0.86 -9.71 2.74
N TYR A 128 -1.29 -8.47 3.10
CA TYR A 128 -0.64 -7.72 4.18
C TYR A 128 -0.51 -8.57 5.44
N SER A 129 -1.61 -9.20 5.86
CA SER A 129 -1.62 -10.06 7.05
C SER A 129 -0.74 -11.29 6.91
N ALA A 130 -0.71 -11.94 5.74
CA ALA A 130 0.12 -13.11 5.49
C ALA A 130 1.62 -12.81 5.51
N TYR A 131 2.00 -11.57 5.13
CA TYR A 131 3.39 -11.09 5.21
C TYR A 131 3.74 -10.48 6.58
N GLY A 132 2.84 -10.59 7.56
CA GLY A 132 3.05 -10.10 8.91
C GLY A 132 2.94 -8.58 9.06
N LEU A 133 2.34 -7.90 8.08
CA LEU A 133 2.07 -6.47 8.17
C LEU A 133 0.79 -6.24 8.97
N GLY A 134 0.81 -5.26 9.83
CA GLY A 134 -0.27 -4.88 10.71
C GLY A 134 -0.33 -3.37 10.89
N ASN A 135 -0.86 -2.90 12.01
CA ASN A 135 -1.00 -1.47 12.26
C ASN A 135 0.27 -0.85 12.85
N PHE A 136 0.57 0.37 12.43
CA PHE A 136 1.47 1.25 13.16
C PHE A 136 0.87 1.65 14.52
N GLY A 137 1.72 1.98 15.48
CA GLY A 137 1.31 2.74 16.67
C GLY A 137 1.03 4.21 16.32
N LEU A 138 0.29 4.88 17.18
CA LEU A 138 -0.04 6.29 17.01
C LEU A 138 1.22 7.16 16.83
N GLU A 139 2.22 6.93 17.67
CA GLU A 139 3.52 7.59 17.66
C GLU A 139 4.31 7.41 16.36
N GLN A 140 4.08 6.32 15.64
CA GLN A 140 4.75 6.05 14.36
C GLN A 140 4.11 6.80 13.20
N VAL A 141 2.81 7.08 13.29
CA VAL A 141 2.05 7.76 12.24
C VAL A 141 2.06 9.27 12.44
N LEU A 142 2.03 9.71 13.69
CA LEU A 142 1.90 11.11 14.10
C LEU A 142 3.18 11.67 14.73
N TYR A 143 4.33 11.11 14.39
CA TYR A 143 5.63 11.36 14.99
C TYR A 143 5.93 12.85 15.28
N ASP A 144 5.70 13.73 14.31
CA ASP A 144 5.95 15.17 14.43
C ASP A 144 4.63 15.99 14.55
N ALA A 145 3.50 15.32 14.80
CA ALA A 145 2.23 16.02 14.88
C ALA A 145 2.06 16.72 16.24
N PRO A 146 1.37 17.86 16.30
CA PRO A 146 0.97 18.48 17.55
C PRO A 146 0.21 17.51 18.46
N GLU A 147 0.35 17.69 19.80
CA GLU A 147 -0.25 16.78 20.78
C GLU A 147 -1.79 16.61 20.60
N GLU A 148 -2.48 17.68 20.21
CA GLU A 148 -3.91 17.67 19.93
C GLU A 148 -4.32 16.70 18.81
N THR A 149 -3.43 16.42 17.85
CA THR A 149 -3.70 15.48 16.75
C THR A 149 -3.62 14.01 17.18
N TRP A 150 -3.00 13.73 18.32
CA TRP A 150 -2.84 12.37 18.85
C TRP A 150 -4.16 11.77 19.34
N CYS A 151 -5.18 12.58 19.51
CA CYS A 151 -6.50 12.11 19.92
C CYS A 151 -7.27 11.41 18.78
N HIS A 152 -6.77 11.45 17.54
CA HIS A 152 -7.42 10.91 16.31
C HIS A 152 -8.95 11.17 16.29
N SER A 153 -9.37 12.39 16.66
CA SER A 153 -10.78 12.78 16.68
C SER A 153 -11.37 12.90 15.28
N LYS A 154 -12.70 12.85 15.20
CA LYS A 154 -13.41 13.05 13.94
C LYS A 154 -13.16 14.43 13.34
N GLU A 155 -13.10 15.47 14.17
CA GLU A 155 -12.86 16.85 13.75
C GLU A 155 -11.49 16.96 13.06
N ILE A 156 -10.43 16.48 13.71
CA ILE A 156 -9.08 16.46 13.12
C ILE A 156 -9.03 15.63 11.84
N GLY A 157 -9.73 14.50 11.80
CA GLY A 157 -9.80 13.66 10.60
C GLY A 157 -10.45 14.38 9.42
N LEU A 158 -11.52 15.16 9.67
CA LEU A 158 -12.19 15.97 8.64
C LEU A 158 -11.28 17.11 8.13
N ASP A 159 -10.56 17.77 9.04
CA ASP A 159 -9.60 18.83 8.68
C ASP A 159 -8.47 18.26 7.79
N PHE A 160 -7.98 17.06 8.10
CA PHE A 160 -6.99 16.37 7.28
C PHE A 160 -7.55 16.01 5.89
N GLN A 161 -8.78 15.50 5.81
CA GLN A 161 -9.41 15.19 4.53
C GLN A 161 -9.57 16.45 3.68
N GLU A 162 -10.05 17.57 4.25
CA GLU A 162 -10.19 18.83 3.54
C GLU A 162 -8.84 19.32 3.00
N ALA A 163 -7.80 19.35 3.85
CA ALA A 163 -6.47 19.77 3.45
C ALA A 163 -5.88 18.88 2.32
N ARG A 164 -6.18 17.61 2.34
CA ARG A 164 -5.68 16.65 1.34
C ARG A 164 -6.45 16.72 0.01
N ARG A 165 -7.77 16.92 0.08
CA ARG A 165 -8.60 17.17 -1.13
C ARG A 165 -8.16 18.45 -1.84
N ALA A 166 -7.79 19.49 -1.09
CA ALA A 166 -7.31 20.77 -1.68
C ALA A 166 -6.07 20.62 -2.56
N ILE A 167 -5.30 19.56 -2.39
CA ILE A 167 -4.12 19.25 -3.20
C ILE A 167 -4.31 18.02 -4.10
N ASP A 168 -5.57 17.62 -4.36
CA ASP A 168 -5.94 16.46 -5.17
C ASP A 168 -5.28 15.13 -4.73
N ARG A 169 -5.24 14.92 -3.41
CA ARG A 169 -4.64 13.73 -2.78
C ARG A 169 -5.53 13.23 -1.63
N PRO A 170 -6.73 12.70 -1.94
CA PRO A 170 -7.68 12.28 -0.91
C PRO A 170 -7.08 11.24 0.05
N LEU A 171 -7.49 11.29 1.30
CA LEU A 171 -7.13 10.28 2.29
C LEU A 171 -8.09 9.10 2.16
N VAL A 172 -7.57 7.95 1.80
CA VAL A 172 -8.32 6.73 1.51
C VAL A 172 -7.68 5.54 2.24
N ASP A 173 -8.43 4.46 2.39
CA ASP A 173 -7.97 3.19 2.96
C ASP A 173 -7.57 3.28 4.45
N ASN A 174 -6.90 2.28 4.97
CA ASN A 174 -6.50 2.22 6.39
C ASN A 174 -5.26 3.10 6.68
N PRO A 175 -5.40 4.22 7.43
CA PRO A 175 -4.28 5.10 7.76
C PRO A 175 -3.23 4.47 8.67
N TRP A 176 -3.59 3.41 9.38
CA TRP A 176 -2.72 2.77 10.37
C TRP A 176 -1.93 1.59 9.79
N MET A 177 -2.27 1.13 8.57
CA MET A 177 -1.58 0.00 7.95
C MET A 177 -0.11 0.30 7.71
N SER A 178 0.77 -0.62 8.12
CA SER A 178 2.20 -0.50 7.88
C SER A 178 2.57 -0.78 6.42
N THR A 179 3.73 -0.29 6.05
CA THR A 179 4.39 -0.62 4.78
C THR A 179 5.41 -1.73 4.99
N GLY A 180 5.91 -2.29 3.89
CA GLY A 180 7.05 -3.20 3.91
C GLY A 180 7.54 -3.49 2.50
N GLU A 181 8.82 -3.80 2.35
CA GLU A 181 9.39 -4.28 1.10
C GLU A 181 10.03 -5.64 1.33
N PHE A 182 9.73 -6.60 0.45
CA PHE A 182 10.23 -7.97 0.54
C PHE A 182 10.86 -8.38 -0.79
N LEU A 183 12.13 -8.72 -0.76
CA LEU A 183 12.78 -9.36 -1.89
C LEU A 183 12.57 -10.88 -1.78
N VAL A 184 11.86 -11.46 -2.75
CA VAL A 184 11.57 -12.90 -2.82
C VAL A 184 12.32 -13.48 -3.99
N ASP A 185 13.09 -14.54 -3.78
CA ASP A 185 13.80 -15.21 -4.86
C ASP A 185 12.91 -16.20 -5.65
N SER A 186 13.43 -16.76 -6.73
CA SER A 186 12.70 -17.69 -7.60
C SER A 186 12.27 -19.00 -6.91
N SER A 187 12.81 -19.32 -5.73
CA SER A 187 12.35 -20.45 -4.92
C SER A 187 11.17 -20.09 -4.01
N GLY A 188 10.74 -18.82 -3.98
CA GLY A 188 9.72 -18.32 -3.07
C GLY A 188 10.25 -18.08 -1.65
N THR A 189 11.56 -17.85 -1.50
CA THR A 189 12.17 -17.56 -0.20
C THR A 189 12.39 -16.05 -0.06
N VAL A 190 11.95 -15.47 1.06
CA VAL A 190 12.25 -14.07 1.44
C VAL A 190 13.76 -13.94 1.67
N ARG A 191 14.40 -13.02 0.95
CA ARG A 191 15.85 -12.76 1.05
C ARG A 191 16.17 -11.50 1.84
N THR A 192 15.31 -10.52 1.74
CA THR A 192 15.45 -9.25 2.47
C THR A 192 14.07 -8.73 2.84
N THR A 193 13.98 -8.10 4.00
CA THR A 193 12.79 -7.40 4.48
C THR A 193 13.20 -6.00 4.92
N TYR A 194 12.43 -5.01 4.50
CA TYR A 194 12.62 -3.61 4.88
C TYR A 194 11.28 -2.98 5.27
#